data_eb4de285cc586147b0b0738c0906ad6c
#
_entry.id   eb4de285cc586147b0b0738c0906ad6c
#
_cell.length_a   1.000
_cell.length_b   1.000
_cell.length_c   1.000
_cell.angle_alpha   90.00
_cell.angle_beta   90.00
_cell.angle_gamma   90.00
#
_symmetry.space_group_name_H-M   'P 1'
#
loop_
_entity.id
_entity.type
_entity.pdbx_description
1 polymer ?
#
loop_
_entity_poly.entity_id
_entity_poly.type
_entity_poly.pdbx_seq_one_letter_code
_entity_poly.pdbx_strand_id
1 'polypeptide(L)'
;IINSCDIYFYRTIGYYDLDLLAKSFNMFGFGKISGLDIVSESKGIVPSSKFMNERYGNFGWSKGAILNICIGQGEILVTPIQVFNFTNLLATKGLAQVPHLVMVDYLPKNVSPKLSLNIWNRISNDMENVVMHKNGTGKSAYPNIQGIKVFGKTGTAENPHGKDHAWFIGWIESENQMYSVVVLLENSGSGGTKAAPIAKKVFQSIYNNIIDIG
;
A
#
# COMPACT_ATOMS: atom_id res chain seq x y z
N ILE A 1 2.32 12.54 -4.14
CA ILE A 1 2.84 11.25 -3.62
C ILE A 1 4.12 11.49 -2.84
N ILE A 2 5.14 12.18 -3.41
CA ILE A 2 6.48 12.37 -2.85
C ILE A 2 6.45 12.92 -1.42
N ASN A 3 5.69 13.97 -1.18
CA ASN A 3 5.61 14.68 0.10
C ASN A 3 4.38 14.29 0.94
N SER A 4 3.62 13.27 0.55
CA SER A 4 2.38 12.84 1.22
C SER A 4 1.43 14.02 1.51
N CYS A 5 1.09 14.80 0.48
CA CYS A 5 0.26 15.99 0.62
C CYS A 5 -1.24 15.61 0.64
N ASP A 6 -1.85 15.55 1.81
CA ASP A 6 -3.26 15.18 2.00
C ASP A 6 -4.21 16.19 1.36
N ILE A 7 -3.87 17.49 1.35
CA ILE A 7 -4.68 18.55 0.73
C ILE A 7 -4.93 18.27 -0.76
N TYR A 8 -3.94 17.70 -1.46
CA TYR A 8 -4.11 17.31 -2.86
C TYR A 8 -5.22 16.25 -2.99
N PHE A 9 -5.20 15.22 -2.14
CA PHE A 9 -6.19 14.14 -2.16
C PHE A 9 -7.56 14.63 -1.71
N TYR A 10 -7.64 15.48 -0.70
CA TYR A 10 -8.89 16.09 -0.25
C TYR A 10 -9.58 16.89 -1.37
N ARG A 11 -8.82 17.67 -2.12
CA ARG A 11 -9.37 18.40 -3.27
C ARG A 11 -9.80 17.47 -4.40
N THR A 12 -9.03 16.44 -4.68
CA THR A 12 -9.34 15.47 -5.74
C THR A 12 -10.60 14.68 -5.42
N ILE A 13 -10.75 14.21 -4.17
CA ILE A 13 -11.90 13.39 -3.76
C ILE A 13 -13.21 14.16 -3.72
N GLY A 14 -13.16 15.49 -3.68
CA GLY A 14 -14.36 16.34 -3.71
C GLY A 14 -15.24 16.15 -4.95
N TYR A 15 -14.70 15.53 -6.00
CA TYR A 15 -15.42 15.17 -7.24
C TYR A 15 -15.99 13.74 -7.22
N TYR A 16 -15.80 12.99 -6.14
CA TYR A 16 -16.21 11.59 -6.02
C TYR A 16 -17.16 11.42 -4.85
N ASP A 17 -18.07 10.46 -4.99
CA ASP A 17 -18.85 9.95 -3.87
C ASP A 17 -18.15 8.76 -3.21
N LEU A 18 -18.65 8.37 -2.04
CA LEU A 18 -18.08 7.27 -1.27
C LEU A 18 -18.19 5.92 -2.00
N ASP A 19 -19.28 5.67 -2.74
CA ASP A 19 -19.49 4.39 -3.41
C ASP A 19 -18.55 4.23 -4.62
N LEU A 20 -18.24 5.32 -5.33
CA LEU A 20 -17.23 5.32 -6.38
C LEU A 20 -15.82 5.07 -5.82
N LEU A 21 -15.50 5.69 -4.67
CA LEU A 21 -14.25 5.44 -3.97
C LEU A 21 -14.15 3.99 -3.49
N ALA A 22 -15.20 3.45 -2.87
CA ALA A 22 -15.28 2.06 -2.44
C ALA A 22 -15.12 1.08 -3.62
N LYS A 23 -15.76 1.37 -4.76
CA LYS A 23 -15.58 0.59 -5.98
C LYS A 23 -14.12 0.60 -6.45
N SER A 24 -13.45 1.73 -6.36
CA SER A 24 -12.03 1.86 -6.71
C SER A 24 -11.15 1.00 -5.80
N PHE A 25 -11.33 1.06 -4.48
CA PHE A 25 -10.62 0.18 -3.54
C PHE A 25 -10.84 -1.31 -3.84
N ASN A 26 -12.10 -1.71 -4.11
CA ASN A 26 -12.43 -3.09 -4.46
C ASN A 26 -11.78 -3.58 -5.78
N MET A 27 -11.53 -2.66 -6.73
CA MET A 27 -10.82 -2.97 -7.98
C MET A 27 -9.34 -3.31 -7.73
N PHE A 28 -8.75 -2.79 -6.67
CA PHE A 28 -7.38 -3.09 -6.24
C PHE A 28 -7.30 -4.22 -5.22
N GLY A 29 -8.40 -4.91 -4.92
CA GLY A 29 -8.42 -6.08 -4.04
C GLY A 29 -8.70 -5.78 -2.56
N PHE A 30 -8.85 -4.52 -2.16
CA PHE A 30 -9.28 -4.20 -0.79
C PHE A 30 -10.73 -4.61 -0.56
N GLY A 31 -11.07 -4.97 0.68
CA GLY A 31 -12.41 -5.45 1.04
C GLY A 31 -12.72 -6.88 0.61
N LYS A 32 -11.72 -7.64 0.14
CA LYS A 32 -11.81 -9.03 -0.30
C LYS A 32 -10.70 -9.86 0.33
N ILE A 33 -10.91 -11.16 0.43
CA ILE A 33 -9.80 -12.09 0.76
C ILE A 33 -8.77 -12.05 -0.36
N SER A 34 -7.49 -12.18 0.00
CA SER A 34 -6.38 -12.11 -0.96
C SER A 34 -6.23 -13.39 -1.77
N GLY A 35 -6.70 -14.49 -1.26
CA GLY A 35 -6.51 -15.83 -1.82
C GLY A 35 -5.18 -16.47 -1.40
N LEU A 36 -4.51 -15.92 -0.38
CA LEU A 36 -3.35 -16.56 0.23
C LEU A 36 -3.75 -17.94 0.77
N ASP A 37 -2.88 -18.91 0.63
CA ASP A 37 -3.05 -20.32 1.05
C ASP A 37 -2.96 -20.51 2.57
N ILE A 38 -3.81 -19.77 3.32
CA ILE A 38 -3.98 -19.87 4.77
C ILE A 38 -5.42 -20.23 5.14
N VAL A 39 -5.61 -20.83 6.33
CA VAL A 39 -6.89 -21.35 6.77
C VAL A 39 -7.96 -20.27 6.99
N SER A 40 -7.55 -19.08 7.42
CA SER A 40 -8.48 -17.99 7.73
C SER A 40 -7.88 -16.64 7.35
N GLU A 41 -8.64 -15.86 6.62
CA GLU A 41 -8.25 -14.54 6.15
C GLU A 41 -9.38 -13.52 6.37
N SER A 42 -9.04 -12.36 6.92
CA SER A 42 -9.99 -11.24 7.03
C SER A 42 -10.06 -10.45 5.72
N LYS A 43 -11.26 -10.11 5.29
CA LYS A 43 -11.47 -9.23 4.13
C LYS A 43 -11.31 -7.74 4.42
N GLY A 44 -11.08 -7.36 5.69
CA GLY A 44 -11.09 -5.95 6.09
C GLY A 44 -12.44 -5.27 5.88
N ILE A 45 -12.43 -3.95 5.85
CA ILE A 45 -13.64 -3.12 5.61
C ILE A 45 -13.29 -2.06 4.56
N VAL A 46 -14.06 -2.04 3.49
CA VAL A 46 -14.11 -0.92 2.54
C VAL A 46 -15.49 -0.28 2.68
N PRO A 47 -15.60 0.88 3.32
CA PRO A 47 -16.89 1.49 3.63
C PRO A 47 -17.58 1.98 2.36
N SER A 48 -18.86 1.64 2.23
CA SER A 48 -19.80 2.17 1.23
C SER A 48 -20.81 3.09 1.90
N SER A 49 -21.59 3.83 1.14
CA SER A 49 -22.69 4.63 1.68
C SER A 49 -23.67 3.79 2.48
N LYS A 50 -23.96 2.56 2.02
CA LYS A 50 -24.78 1.59 2.76
C LYS A 50 -24.16 1.24 4.11
N PHE A 51 -22.88 0.88 4.15
CA PHE A 51 -22.18 0.57 5.39
C PHE A 51 -22.21 1.74 6.38
N MET A 52 -21.97 2.96 5.89
CA MET A 52 -21.99 4.15 6.74
C MET A 52 -23.38 4.45 7.30
N ASN A 53 -24.43 4.29 6.49
CA ASN A 53 -25.81 4.47 6.92
C ASN A 53 -26.22 3.43 7.98
N GLU A 54 -25.80 2.17 7.81
CA GLU A 54 -26.06 1.11 8.79
C GLU A 54 -25.30 1.36 10.11
N ARG A 55 -24.05 1.86 10.03
CA ARG A 55 -23.21 2.12 11.21
C ARG A 55 -23.67 3.33 12.03
N TYR A 56 -24.05 4.42 11.36
CA TYR A 56 -24.37 5.70 12.01
C TYR A 56 -25.86 5.97 12.14
N GLY A 57 -26.71 5.25 11.42
CA GLY A 57 -28.17 5.31 11.52
C GLY A 57 -28.70 6.74 11.44
N ASN A 58 -29.56 7.09 12.40
CA ASN A 58 -30.20 8.40 12.49
C ASN A 58 -29.23 9.57 12.81
N PHE A 59 -28.04 9.30 13.32
CA PHE A 59 -27.01 10.33 13.55
C PHE A 59 -26.41 10.85 12.25
N GLY A 60 -26.49 10.02 11.19
CA GLY A 60 -25.90 10.33 9.90
C GLY A 60 -24.37 10.35 9.94
N TRP A 61 -23.78 10.57 8.78
CA TRP A 61 -22.34 10.75 8.60
C TRP A 61 -22.09 11.94 7.67
N SER A 62 -20.95 12.59 7.83
CA SER A 62 -20.64 13.80 7.07
C SER A 62 -19.75 13.49 5.85
N LYS A 63 -19.75 14.42 4.89
CA LYS A 63 -18.78 14.37 3.78
C LYS A 63 -17.32 14.38 4.27
N GLY A 64 -17.05 14.86 5.48
CA GLY A 64 -15.72 14.78 6.10
C GLY A 64 -15.22 13.36 6.30
N ALA A 65 -16.10 12.37 6.48
CA ALA A 65 -15.70 10.96 6.54
C ALA A 65 -15.05 10.49 5.22
N ILE A 66 -15.51 10.98 4.06
CA ILE A 66 -14.91 10.65 2.77
C ILE A 66 -13.47 11.16 2.69
N LEU A 67 -13.18 12.33 3.25
CA LEU A 67 -11.84 12.90 3.28
C LEU A 67 -10.87 12.00 4.08
N ASN A 68 -11.31 11.49 5.22
CA ASN A 68 -10.51 10.57 6.02
C ASN A 68 -10.29 9.24 5.26
N ILE A 69 -11.35 8.67 4.70
CA ILE A 69 -11.27 7.39 3.97
C ILE A 69 -10.34 7.50 2.76
N CYS A 70 -10.32 8.64 2.04
CA CYS A 70 -9.50 8.79 0.84
C CYS A 70 -7.98 8.80 1.11
N ILE A 71 -7.57 9.06 2.34
CA ILE A 71 -6.18 8.99 2.78
C ILE A 71 -5.87 7.73 3.62
N GLY A 72 -6.83 6.79 3.69
CA GLY A 72 -6.64 5.53 4.40
C GLY A 72 -6.91 5.60 5.90
N GLN A 73 -7.70 6.57 6.35
CA GLN A 73 -8.10 6.78 7.74
C GLN A 73 -9.60 6.53 7.93
N GLY A 74 -10.08 6.62 9.17
CA GLY A 74 -11.50 6.44 9.51
C GLY A 74 -11.95 4.98 9.45
N GLU A 75 -13.06 4.71 8.77
CA GLU A 75 -13.73 3.40 8.78
C GLU A 75 -13.09 2.35 7.86
N ILE A 76 -12.10 2.71 7.05
CA ILE A 76 -11.41 1.75 6.20
C ILE A 76 -10.45 0.90 7.04
N LEU A 77 -10.60 -0.44 6.93
CA LEU A 77 -9.70 -1.41 7.56
C LEU A 77 -9.13 -2.35 6.50
N VAL A 78 -7.82 -2.47 6.48
CA VAL A 78 -7.11 -3.33 5.53
C VAL A 78 -6.17 -4.29 6.25
N THR A 79 -5.96 -5.47 5.70
CA THR A 79 -4.96 -6.41 6.21
C THR A 79 -3.59 -6.14 5.58
N PRO A 80 -2.48 -6.44 6.27
CA PRO A 80 -1.15 -6.33 5.69
C PRO A 80 -1.00 -7.10 4.38
N ILE A 81 -1.66 -8.25 4.24
CA ILE A 81 -1.61 -9.05 2.99
C ILE A 81 -2.35 -8.36 1.83
N GLN A 82 -3.46 -7.66 2.08
CA GLN A 82 -4.11 -6.85 1.05
C GLN A 82 -3.21 -5.71 0.58
N VAL A 83 -2.53 -5.06 1.53
CA VAL A 83 -1.55 -4.00 1.22
C VAL A 83 -0.36 -4.58 0.44
N PHE A 84 0.09 -5.79 0.78
CA PHE A 84 1.14 -6.50 0.04
C PHE A 84 0.71 -6.83 -1.40
N ASN A 85 -0.51 -7.34 -1.59
CA ASN A 85 -1.07 -7.56 -2.93
C ASN A 85 -1.14 -6.29 -3.76
N PHE A 86 -1.59 -5.20 -3.15
CA PHE A 86 -1.61 -3.89 -3.80
C PHE A 86 -0.19 -3.43 -4.17
N THR A 87 0.78 -3.64 -3.28
CA THR A 87 2.20 -3.32 -3.56
C THR A 87 2.72 -4.13 -4.75
N ASN A 88 2.39 -5.41 -4.82
CA ASN A 88 2.76 -6.26 -5.96
C ASN A 88 2.08 -5.81 -7.27
N LEU A 89 0.83 -5.38 -7.22
CA LEU A 89 0.16 -4.80 -8.39
C LEU A 89 0.87 -3.55 -8.90
N LEU A 90 1.33 -2.68 -8.00
CA LEU A 90 2.11 -1.50 -8.37
C LEU A 90 3.46 -1.89 -8.98
N ALA A 91 4.20 -2.78 -8.33
CA ALA A 91 5.50 -3.25 -8.76
C ALA A 91 5.46 -3.92 -10.15
N THR A 92 4.47 -4.76 -10.37
CA THR A 92 4.30 -5.52 -11.62
C THR A 92 3.43 -4.82 -12.67
N LYS A 93 3.03 -3.56 -12.41
CA LYS A 93 2.15 -2.79 -13.31
C LYS A 93 0.85 -3.52 -13.66
N GLY A 94 0.26 -4.13 -12.63
CA GLY A 94 -1.00 -4.87 -12.74
C GLY A 94 -0.88 -6.34 -13.13
N LEU A 95 0.31 -6.91 -13.18
CA LEU A 95 0.54 -8.32 -13.58
C LEU A 95 0.79 -9.25 -12.39
N ALA A 96 0.53 -8.81 -11.15
CA ALA A 96 0.76 -9.62 -9.97
C ALA A 96 -0.03 -10.92 -9.97
N GLN A 97 0.57 -11.94 -9.40
CA GLN A 97 -0.08 -13.22 -9.08
C GLN A 97 -0.65 -13.18 -7.66
N VAL A 98 -1.58 -14.09 -7.35
CA VAL A 98 -2.04 -14.29 -5.97
C VAL A 98 -0.86 -14.76 -5.12
N PRO A 99 -0.59 -14.15 -3.96
CA PRO A 99 0.49 -14.59 -3.09
C PRO A 99 0.21 -15.99 -2.54
N HIS A 100 1.27 -16.76 -2.30
CA HIS A 100 1.20 -18.11 -1.77
C HIS A 100 2.41 -18.38 -0.88
N LEU A 101 2.27 -19.28 0.05
CA LEU A 101 3.32 -19.72 0.98
C LEU A 101 3.88 -21.08 0.57
N VAL A 102 3.07 -21.90 -0.10
CA VAL A 102 3.45 -23.23 -0.56
C VAL A 102 3.74 -23.20 -2.05
N MET A 103 4.81 -23.89 -2.46
CA MET A 103 5.13 -24.05 -3.90
C MET A 103 3.98 -24.76 -4.61
N VAL A 104 3.46 -24.15 -5.67
CA VAL A 104 2.37 -24.68 -6.49
C VAL A 104 2.71 -24.57 -7.97
N ASP A 105 2.26 -25.55 -8.76
CA ASP A 105 2.53 -25.58 -10.20
C ASP A 105 1.73 -24.54 -10.99
N TYR A 106 0.63 -24.09 -10.45
CA TYR A 106 -0.25 -23.10 -11.06
C TYR A 106 -0.54 -21.95 -10.12
N LEU A 107 -0.24 -20.74 -10.56
CA LEU A 107 -0.52 -19.50 -9.83
C LEU A 107 -1.68 -18.76 -10.51
N PRO A 108 -2.84 -18.61 -9.85
CA PRO A 108 -3.90 -17.80 -10.38
C PRO A 108 -3.45 -16.34 -10.50
N LYS A 109 -3.83 -15.70 -11.59
CA LYS A 109 -3.58 -14.27 -11.77
C LYS A 109 -4.42 -13.46 -10.82
N ASN A 110 -3.81 -12.44 -10.24
CA ASN A 110 -4.54 -11.47 -9.44
C ASN A 110 -5.50 -10.65 -10.32
N VAL A 111 -6.61 -10.22 -9.73
CA VAL A 111 -7.51 -9.28 -10.41
C VAL A 111 -6.82 -7.92 -10.44
N SER A 112 -6.62 -7.41 -11.66
CA SER A 112 -5.97 -6.12 -11.86
C SER A 112 -6.91 -5.13 -12.54
N PRO A 113 -6.96 -3.87 -12.09
CA PRO A 113 -7.64 -2.82 -12.83
C PRO A 113 -6.94 -2.58 -14.18
N LYS A 114 -7.73 -2.42 -15.23
CA LYS A 114 -7.22 -2.10 -16.56
C LYS A 114 -6.80 -0.62 -16.61
N LEU A 115 -5.55 -0.35 -16.22
CA LEU A 115 -4.95 0.98 -16.34
C LEU A 115 -3.94 1.00 -17.49
N SER A 116 -3.78 2.17 -18.11
CA SER A 116 -2.76 2.34 -19.15
C SER A 116 -1.35 2.23 -18.55
N LEU A 117 -0.40 1.75 -19.34
CA LEU A 117 1.00 1.64 -18.93
C LEU A 117 1.59 3.00 -18.49
N ASN A 118 1.12 4.09 -19.09
CA ASN A 118 1.54 5.43 -18.71
C ASN A 118 1.16 5.78 -17.25
N ILE A 119 -0.04 5.36 -16.80
CA ILE A 119 -0.47 5.56 -15.40
C ILE A 119 0.41 4.75 -14.46
N TRP A 120 0.67 3.48 -14.76
CA TRP A 120 1.54 2.63 -13.97
C TRP A 120 2.95 3.20 -13.85
N ASN A 121 3.55 3.61 -14.96
CA ASN A 121 4.89 4.20 -15.00
C ASN A 121 4.96 5.50 -14.20
N ARG A 122 3.93 6.35 -14.27
CA ARG A 122 3.88 7.59 -13.51
C ARG A 122 3.83 7.31 -12.00
N ILE A 123 3.00 6.36 -11.57
CA ILE A 123 2.92 5.97 -10.15
C ILE A 123 4.27 5.41 -9.67
N SER A 124 4.90 4.52 -10.46
CA SER A 124 6.22 3.98 -10.14
C SER A 124 7.26 5.09 -10.00
N ASN A 125 7.35 6.01 -10.95
CA ASN A 125 8.25 7.17 -10.86
C ASN A 125 8.00 8.02 -9.60
N ASP A 126 6.74 8.27 -9.26
CA ASP A 126 6.41 9.01 -8.05
C ASP A 126 6.84 8.25 -6.79
N MET A 127 6.69 6.93 -6.76
CA MET A 127 7.12 6.08 -5.63
C MET A 127 8.65 5.97 -5.54
N GLU A 128 9.38 5.96 -6.65
CA GLU A 128 10.83 6.06 -6.67
C GLU A 128 11.27 7.39 -6.02
N ASN A 129 10.63 8.50 -6.39
CA ASN A 129 10.92 9.81 -5.83
C ASN A 129 10.55 9.95 -4.33
N VAL A 130 9.62 9.15 -3.79
CA VAL A 130 9.39 9.10 -2.34
C VAL A 130 10.66 8.66 -1.60
N VAL A 131 11.48 7.81 -2.22
CA VAL A 131 12.73 7.31 -1.63
C VAL A 131 13.95 8.15 -2.06
N MET A 132 14.02 8.56 -3.32
CA MET A 132 15.21 9.17 -3.91
C MET A 132 15.24 10.70 -3.86
N HIS A 133 14.07 11.35 -3.86
CA HIS A 133 14.03 12.83 -3.88
C HIS A 133 14.46 13.42 -2.52
N LYS A 134 15.12 14.57 -2.55
CA LYS A 134 15.63 15.27 -1.33
C LYS A 134 14.54 15.53 -0.28
N ASN A 135 13.31 15.75 -0.70
CA ASN A 135 12.15 15.97 0.18
C ASN A 135 11.25 14.73 0.30
N GLY A 136 11.67 13.57 -0.20
CA GLY A 136 10.89 12.34 -0.15
C GLY A 136 10.71 11.83 1.29
N THR A 137 9.49 11.40 1.62
CA THR A 137 9.15 10.94 2.98
C THR A 137 9.73 9.56 3.31
N GLY A 138 10.14 8.79 2.30
CA GLY A 138 10.66 7.42 2.42
C GLY A 138 12.18 7.28 2.30
N LYS A 139 12.96 8.36 2.33
CA LYS A 139 14.43 8.33 2.17
C LYS A 139 15.15 7.34 3.07
N SER A 140 14.63 7.12 4.27
CA SER A 140 15.20 6.18 5.24
C SER A 140 15.09 4.72 4.79
N ALA A 141 14.33 4.41 3.73
CA ALA A 141 14.26 3.07 3.15
C ALA A 141 15.37 2.79 2.11
N TYR A 142 16.12 3.81 1.68
CA TYR A 142 17.17 3.62 0.69
C TYR A 142 18.36 2.81 1.26
N PRO A 143 18.70 1.64 0.69
CA PRO A 143 19.73 0.75 1.26
C PRO A 143 21.17 1.17 0.94
N ASN A 144 21.38 2.19 0.09
CA ASN A 144 22.68 2.63 -0.42
C ASN A 144 23.43 1.52 -1.20
N ILE A 145 22.72 0.79 -2.04
CA ILE A 145 23.25 -0.24 -2.90
C ILE A 145 23.24 0.26 -4.36
N GLN A 146 24.37 0.15 -5.03
CA GLN A 146 24.48 0.55 -6.44
C GLN A 146 23.80 -0.49 -7.36
N GLY A 147 23.19 -0.03 -8.44
CA GLY A 147 22.59 -0.91 -9.46
C GLY A 147 21.16 -1.35 -9.14
N ILE A 148 20.57 -0.97 -8.01
CA ILE A 148 19.17 -1.24 -7.70
C ILE A 148 18.33 0.03 -7.70
N LYS A 149 17.07 -0.11 -8.09
CA LYS A 149 16.03 0.92 -7.91
C LYS A 149 15.18 0.60 -6.70
N VAL A 150 14.77 1.62 -5.97
CA VAL A 150 13.96 1.46 -4.76
C VAL A 150 12.73 2.35 -4.88
N PHE A 151 11.59 1.75 -4.68
CA PHE A 151 10.28 2.38 -4.75
C PHE A 151 9.58 2.25 -3.41
N GLY A 152 8.84 3.26 -2.99
CA GLY A 152 8.14 3.13 -1.72
C GLY A 152 7.13 4.22 -1.43
N LYS A 153 6.36 3.99 -0.38
CA LYS A 153 5.44 4.97 0.20
C LYS A 153 5.36 4.73 1.71
N THR A 154 5.49 5.79 2.46
CA THR A 154 5.27 5.81 3.90
C THR A 154 3.80 6.03 4.22
N GLY A 155 3.31 5.40 5.27
CA GLY A 155 2.00 5.63 5.85
C GLY A 155 2.12 5.84 7.36
N THR A 156 1.19 6.61 7.91
CA THR A 156 1.01 6.78 9.35
C THR A 156 -0.47 6.72 9.61
N ALA A 157 -0.92 5.62 10.21
CA ALA A 157 -2.33 5.44 10.53
C ALA A 157 -2.58 5.86 11.98
N GLU A 158 -3.48 6.83 12.17
CA GLU A 158 -3.85 7.33 13.49
C GLU A 158 -4.45 6.22 14.35
N ASN A 159 -4.08 6.22 15.62
CA ASN A 159 -4.60 5.28 16.60
C ASN A 159 -5.11 6.04 17.83
N PRO A 160 -6.43 6.10 18.06
CA PRO A 160 -7.01 6.83 19.19
C PRO A 160 -6.64 6.22 20.56
N HIS A 161 -6.12 5.01 20.60
CA HIS A 161 -5.78 4.29 21.84
C HIS A 161 -4.27 4.21 22.12
N GLY A 162 -3.43 4.88 21.33
CA GLY A 162 -1.98 4.82 21.49
C GLY A 162 -1.21 5.66 20.49
N LYS A 163 0.05 5.31 20.26
CA LYS A 163 0.81 5.92 19.17
C LYS A 163 0.28 5.40 17.84
N ASP A 164 0.43 6.21 16.81
CA ASP A 164 0.09 5.84 15.44
C ASP A 164 0.76 4.55 14.98
N HIS A 165 0.19 3.89 14.00
CA HIS A 165 0.79 2.73 13.35
C HIS A 165 1.66 3.19 12.17
N ALA A 166 2.92 2.77 12.20
CA ALA A 166 3.91 3.10 11.17
C ALA A 166 3.87 2.10 10.02
N TRP A 167 3.63 2.58 8.81
CA TRP A 167 3.61 1.79 7.59
C TRP A 167 4.69 2.18 6.61
N PHE A 168 5.22 1.20 5.90
CA PHE A 168 5.99 1.38 4.68
C PHE A 168 5.63 0.27 3.70
N ILE A 169 5.36 0.65 2.46
CA ILE A 169 5.22 -0.27 1.34
C ILE A 169 6.26 0.06 0.29
N GLY A 170 6.77 -0.93 -0.42
CA GLY A 170 7.73 -0.68 -1.47
C GLY A 170 8.31 -1.95 -2.08
N TRP A 171 9.17 -1.76 -3.06
CA TRP A 171 9.90 -2.84 -3.71
C TRP A 171 11.27 -2.36 -4.15
N ILE A 172 12.17 -3.32 -4.39
CA ILE A 172 13.43 -3.11 -5.08
C ILE A 172 13.40 -3.82 -6.43
N GLU A 173 14.08 -3.23 -7.40
CA GLU A 173 14.33 -3.81 -8.71
C GLU A 173 15.83 -3.88 -8.93
N SER A 174 16.33 -5.05 -9.31
CA SER A 174 17.61 -5.29 -9.97
C SER A 174 17.35 -5.63 -11.45
N GLU A 175 18.39 -5.93 -12.24
CA GLU A 175 18.26 -6.21 -13.68
C GLU A 175 17.21 -7.29 -14.00
N ASN A 176 17.12 -8.36 -13.20
CA ASN A 176 16.26 -9.52 -13.48
C ASN A 176 15.32 -9.91 -12.33
N GLN A 177 15.34 -9.19 -11.21
CA GLN A 177 14.63 -9.59 -10.00
C GLN A 177 13.93 -8.41 -9.36
N MET A 178 12.76 -8.69 -8.75
CA MET A 178 11.95 -7.72 -8.05
C MET A 178 11.44 -8.32 -6.75
N TYR A 179 11.56 -7.57 -5.66
CA TYR A 179 11.12 -8.00 -4.33
C TYR A 179 10.31 -6.90 -3.66
N SER A 180 9.09 -7.23 -3.29
CA SER A 180 8.19 -6.32 -2.58
C SER A 180 8.26 -6.51 -1.07
N VAL A 181 8.10 -5.42 -0.33
CA VAL A 181 8.11 -5.40 1.13
C VAL A 181 6.96 -4.55 1.64
N VAL A 182 6.28 -5.06 2.66
CA VAL A 182 5.35 -4.30 3.49
C VAL A 182 5.81 -4.38 4.94
N VAL A 183 5.96 -3.25 5.58
CA VAL A 183 6.31 -3.14 7.00
C VAL A 183 5.19 -2.44 7.74
N LEU A 184 4.63 -3.11 8.74
CA LEU A 184 3.71 -2.55 9.72
C LEU A 184 4.33 -2.65 11.11
N LEU A 185 4.37 -1.53 11.81
CA LEU A 185 4.71 -1.47 13.22
C LEU A 185 3.56 -0.81 13.96
N GLU A 186 2.86 -1.60 14.74
CA GLU A 186 1.77 -1.09 15.56
C GLU A 186 2.29 -0.21 16.69
N ASN A 187 1.55 0.86 17.01
CA ASN A 187 1.81 1.77 18.13
C ASN A 187 3.24 2.38 18.13
N SER A 188 3.83 2.60 16.96
CA SER A 188 5.25 2.95 16.84
C SER A 188 5.50 4.36 16.31
N GLY A 189 4.46 5.07 15.85
CA GLY A 189 4.54 6.44 15.34
C GLY A 189 4.65 6.51 13.82
N SER A 190 5.52 7.36 13.28
CA SER A 190 5.55 7.69 11.86
C SER A 190 6.22 6.63 10.98
N GLY A 191 5.62 6.35 9.81
CA GLY A 191 6.15 5.41 8.83
C GLY A 191 7.54 5.77 8.32
N GLY A 192 7.81 7.04 8.06
CA GLY A 192 9.12 7.52 7.56
C GLY A 192 10.26 7.34 8.55
N THR A 193 9.98 7.42 9.86
CA THR A 193 11.01 7.33 10.92
C THR A 193 11.13 5.93 11.52
N LYS A 194 10.10 5.09 11.41
CA LYS A 194 10.05 3.76 12.04
C LYS A 194 10.00 2.61 11.04
N ALA A 195 9.05 2.62 10.12
CA ALA A 195 8.88 1.52 9.16
C ALA A 195 9.89 1.56 8.00
N ALA A 196 10.19 2.75 7.46
CA ALA A 196 11.13 2.88 6.35
C ALA A 196 12.56 2.40 6.69
N PRO A 197 13.15 2.66 7.88
CA PRO A 197 14.46 2.09 8.24
C PRO A 197 14.45 0.56 8.34
N ILE A 198 13.32 -0.06 8.70
CA ILE A 198 13.21 -1.53 8.71
C ILE A 198 13.15 -2.06 7.29
N ALA A 199 12.36 -1.43 6.41
CA ALA A 199 12.34 -1.78 5.00
C ALA A 199 13.76 -1.70 4.39
N LYS A 200 14.56 -0.70 4.72
CA LYS A 200 15.97 -0.61 4.33
C LYS A 200 16.75 -1.86 4.70
N LYS A 201 16.65 -2.32 5.95
CA LYS A 201 17.35 -3.53 6.43
C LYS A 201 16.89 -4.79 5.68
N VAL A 202 15.58 -4.90 5.41
CA VAL A 202 15.02 -6.01 4.63
C VAL A 202 15.57 -5.98 3.20
N PHE A 203 15.60 -4.82 2.55
CA PHE A 203 16.16 -4.67 1.20
C PHE A 203 17.65 -5.01 1.15
N GLN A 204 18.44 -4.59 2.16
CA GLN A 204 19.85 -4.97 2.28
C GLN A 204 20.02 -6.49 2.44
N SER A 205 19.20 -7.13 3.27
CA SER A 205 19.24 -8.58 3.47
C SER A 205 18.86 -9.35 2.19
N ILE A 206 17.83 -8.89 1.48
CA ILE A 206 17.43 -9.48 0.18
C ILE A 206 18.57 -9.37 -0.83
N TYR A 207 19.18 -8.20 -0.94
CA TYR A 207 20.28 -7.98 -1.86
C TYR A 207 21.46 -8.92 -1.56
N ASN A 208 21.95 -8.91 -0.32
CA ASN A 208 23.13 -9.66 0.08
C ASN A 208 22.94 -11.19 0.02
N ASN A 209 21.73 -11.70 0.26
CA ASN A 209 21.49 -13.14 0.36
C ASN A 209 20.86 -13.77 -0.87
N ILE A 210 20.31 -12.97 -1.79
CA ILE A 210 19.54 -13.49 -2.91
C ILE A 210 20.02 -12.91 -4.23
N ILE A 211 20.23 -11.59 -4.31
CA ILE A 211 20.57 -10.91 -5.58
C ILE A 211 22.07 -11.00 -5.87
N ASP A 212 22.92 -10.79 -4.88
CA ASP A 212 24.38 -10.75 -5.03
C ASP A 212 25.01 -12.15 -5.23
N ILE A 213 24.27 -13.22 -4.92
CA ILE A 213 24.72 -14.62 -5.02
C ILE A 213 24.27 -15.28 -6.35
N GLY A 214 23.35 -14.68 -7.08
CA GLY A 214 22.79 -15.19 -8.35
C GLY A 214 23.40 -14.55 -9.56
#